data_1063c52192392e358704b59045510f81
#
_entry.id   1063c52192392e358704b59045510f81
#
_cell.length_a   1.000
_cell.length_b   1.000
_cell.length_c   1.000
_cell.angle_alpha   90.00
_cell.angle_beta   90.00
_cell.angle_gamma   90.00
#
_symmetry.space_group_name_H-M   'P 1'
#
loop_
_entity.id
_entity.type
_entity.pdbx_description
1 polymer ?
#
loop_
_entity_poly.entity_id
_entity_poly.type
_entity_poly.pdbx_seq_one_letter_code
_entity_poly.pdbx_strand_id
1 'polypeptide(L)'
;EQAPDLAPGGWAVQYANAYYPDRDDTAMVVGLMHVAQKHTAEPDKYRQRIERAADWLVGMQSDNGGFAAFDRNNTHYHINHIPFADHGAMLDPPTEDVSGRVLACLGVLKRAQDREAIRRCVDYLKRVQLPDGSYWGRWGTNYIYGTWSVLAGLALVGEDLGQPWIRKSIEWIKSRQHADGGWGETNDSYLDPGLRGSNGGVSTAHT
;
A
#
# COMPACT_ATOMS: atom_id res chain seq x y z
N GLU A 1 -9.35 16.34 -12.09
CA GLU A 1 -10.08 15.09 -11.77
C GLU A 1 -9.66 14.00 -12.75
N GLN A 2 -9.01 12.94 -12.22
CA GLN A 2 -8.37 11.92 -13.08
C GLN A 2 -9.29 10.73 -13.37
N ALA A 3 -10.48 10.70 -12.76
CA ALA A 3 -11.52 9.69 -13.00
C ALA A 3 -12.92 10.31 -12.84
N PRO A 4 -13.34 11.18 -13.78
CA PRO A 4 -14.59 11.95 -13.67
C PRO A 4 -15.85 11.06 -13.65
N ASP A 5 -15.78 9.86 -14.23
CA ASP A 5 -16.90 8.93 -14.31
C ASP A 5 -16.98 7.99 -13.09
N LEU A 6 -16.04 8.12 -12.15
CA LEU A 6 -16.01 7.27 -10.97
C LEU A 6 -16.85 7.86 -9.83
N ALA A 7 -17.80 7.08 -9.33
CA ALA A 7 -18.59 7.50 -8.18
C ALA A 7 -17.71 7.71 -6.93
N PRO A 8 -17.94 8.78 -6.14
CA PRO A 8 -17.17 9.05 -4.92
C PRO A 8 -17.36 7.92 -3.91
N GLY A 9 -16.25 7.44 -3.32
CA GLY A 9 -16.27 6.33 -2.37
C GLY A 9 -15.14 6.33 -1.35
N GLY A 10 -14.16 7.25 -1.51
CA GLY A 10 -12.98 7.31 -0.64
C GLY A 10 -13.22 8.09 0.65
N TRP A 11 -12.39 7.81 1.66
CA TRP A 11 -12.27 8.56 2.90
C TRP A 11 -11.08 9.52 2.84
N ALA A 12 -11.26 10.72 3.38
CA ALA A 12 -10.19 11.69 3.52
C ALA A 12 -9.45 11.48 4.85
N VAL A 13 -8.13 11.73 4.85
CA VAL A 13 -7.28 11.70 6.05
C VAL A 13 -7.77 12.70 7.12
N GLN A 14 -8.28 13.85 6.69
CA GLN A 14 -8.65 14.96 7.56
C GLN A 14 -10.15 15.26 7.48
N TYR A 15 -10.79 15.49 8.62
CA TYR A 15 -12.22 15.85 8.69
C TYR A 15 -12.59 17.11 7.90
N ALA A 16 -11.69 18.10 7.85
CA ALA A 16 -11.93 19.36 7.15
C ALA A 16 -11.49 19.37 5.68
N ASN A 17 -11.08 18.23 5.12
CA ASN A 17 -10.56 18.10 3.77
C ASN A 17 -11.26 16.97 2.98
N ALA A 18 -12.58 16.97 2.99
CA ALA A 18 -13.39 15.91 2.37
C ALA A 18 -13.20 15.75 0.85
N TYR A 19 -12.60 16.74 0.18
CA TYR A 19 -12.33 16.72 -1.26
C TYR A 19 -11.02 16.02 -1.63
N TYR A 20 -10.26 15.53 -0.62
CA TYR A 20 -8.97 14.86 -0.82
C TYR A 20 -8.98 13.45 -0.22
N PRO A 21 -9.73 12.51 -0.84
CA PRO A 21 -9.76 11.14 -0.35
C PRO A 21 -8.42 10.44 -0.58
N ASP A 22 -8.00 9.67 0.43
CA ASP A 22 -6.78 8.88 0.45
C ASP A 22 -7.09 7.40 0.25
N ARG A 23 -6.32 6.70 -0.59
CA ARG A 23 -6.54 5.27 -0.85
C ARG A 23 -6.02 4.39 0.27
N ASP A 24 -4.94 4.78 0.94
CA ASP A 24 -4.40 4.02 2.05
C ASP A 24 -5.39 4.01 3.20
N ASP A 25 -5.86 5.19 3.64
CA ASP A 25 -6.87 5.31 4.69
C ASP A 25 -8.19 4.66 4.28
N THR A 26 -8.62 4.83 3.04
CA THR A 26 -9.84 4.18 2.54
C THR A 26 -9.71 2.65 2.61
N ALA A 27 -8.59 2.08 2.21
CA ALA A 27 -8.38 0.63 2.27
C ALA A 27 -8.40 0.12 3.71
N MET A 28 -7.78 0.85 4.64
CA MET A 28 -7.80 0.51 6.07
C MET A 28 -9.20 0.59 6.66
N VAL A 29 -9.92 1.69 6.45
CA VAL A 29 -11.29 1.88 6.93
C VAL A 29 -12.23 0.80 6.41
N VAL A 30 -12.18 0.52 5.11
CA VAL A 30 -13.04 -0.49 4.47
C VAL A 30 -12.75 -1.88 4.98
N GLY A 31 -11.47 -2.26 5.10
CA GLY A 31 -11.06 -3.54 5.67
C GLY A 31 -11.55 -3.71 7.12
N LEU A 32 -11.39 -2.68 7.95
CA LEU A 32 -11.87 -2.67 9.33
C LEU A 32 -13.40 -2.72 9.42
N MET A 33 -14.11 -1.96 8.58
CA MET A 33 -15.59 -2.02 8.52
C MET A 33 -16.08 -3.41 8.13
N HIS A 34 -15.40 -4.08 7.17
CA HIS A 34 -15.74 -5.44 6.77
C HIS A 34 -15.55 -6.44 7.93
N VAL A 35 -14.50 -6.30 8.71
CA VAL A 35 -14.28 -7.14 9.89
C VAL A 35 -15.29 -6.80 10.99
N ALA A 36 -15.48 -5.52 11.30
CA ALA A 36 -16.35 -5.06 12.38
C ALA A 36 -17.82 -5.46 12.17
N GLN A 37 -18.33 -5.41 10.93
CA GLN A 37 -19.74 -5.78 10.65
C GLN A 37 -20.08 -7.21 11.05
N LYS A 38 -19.10 -8.12 11.12
CA LYS A 38 -19.31 -9.51 11.57
C LYS A 38 -19.62 -9.60 13.06
N HIS A 39 -19.31 -8.55 13.83
CA HIS A 39 -19.46 -8.48 15.27
C HIS A 39 -20.57 -7.50 15.72
N THR A 40 -21.37 -7.00 14.79
CA THR A 40 -22.49 -6.07 15.08
C THR A 40 -23.83 -6.78 14.96
N ALA A 41 -24.86 -6.24 15.64
CA ALA A 41 -26.24 -6.71 15.49
C ALA A 41 -26.83 -6.40 14.10
N GLU A 42 -26.19 -5.52 13.31
CA GLU A 42 -26.62 -5.09 12.00
C GLU A 42 -25.54 -5.43 10.93
N PRO A 43 -25.40 -6.72 10.51
CA PRO A 43 -24.29 -7.16 9.67
C PRO A 43 -24.26 -6.49 8.28
N ASP A 44 -25.36 -5.90 7.82
CA ASP A 44 -25.48 -5.22 6.54
C ASP A 44 -25.31 -3.70 6.62
N LYS A 45 -25.15 -3.16 7.82
CA LYS A 45 -25.07 -1.71 8.09
C LYS A 45 -24.04 -0.99 7.23
N TYR A 46 -22.91 -1.62 6.97
CA TYR A 46 -21.80 -1.02 6.24
C TYR A 46 -21.67 -1.54 4.81
N ARG A 47 -22.43 -2.55 4.42
CA ARG A 47 -22.29 -3.24 3.12
C ARG A 47 -22.22 -2.26 1.95
N GLN A 48 -23.20 -1.37 1.81
CA GLN A 48 -23.26 -0.44 0.68
C GLN A 48 -22.05 0.52 0.64
N ARG A 49 -21.57 0.95 1.82
CA ARG A 49 -20.39 1.82 1.92
C ARG A 49 -19.12 1.09 1.54
N ILE A 50 -18.97 -0.15 2.00
CA ILE A 50 -17.84 -1.04 1.67
C ILE A 50 -17.80 -1.28 0.16
N GLU A 51 -18.93 -1.66 -0.47
CA GLU A 51 -19.00 -1.90 -1.92
C GLU A 51 -18.60 -0.66 -2.71
N ARG A 52 -19.18 0.49 -2.38
CA ARG A 52 -18.89 1.75 -3.07
C ARG A 52 -17.44 2.19 -2.93
N ALA A 53 -16.85 2.00 -1.75
CA ALA A 53 -15.44 2.33 -1.54
C ALA A 53 -14.50 1.36 -2.23
N ALA A 54 -14.82 0.07 -2.27
CA ALA A 54 -14.03 -0.91 -3.01
C ALA A 54 -14.10 -0.65 -4.53
N ASP A 55 -15.26 -0.27 -5.07
CA ASP A 55 -15.39 0.14 -6.46
C ASP A 55 -14.55 1.39 -6.75
N TRP A 56 -14.55 2.35 -5.83
CA TRP A 56 -13.74 3.55 -5.94
C TRP A 56 -12.23 3.22 -5.90
N LEU A 57 -11.79 2.38 -4.97
CA LEU A 57 -10.39 1.93 -4.90
C LEU A 57 -9.96 1.29 -6.22
N VAL A 58 -10.73 0.34 -6.74
CA VAL A 58 -10.43 -0.35 -8.00
C VAL A 58 -10.43 0.63 -9.18
N GLY A 59 -11.40 1.54 -9.25
CA GLY A 59 -11.49 2.55 -10.30
C GLY A 59 -10.33 3.55 -10.30
N MET A 60 -9.68 3.73 -9.16
CA MET A 60 -8.49 4.59 -9.01
C MET A 60 -7.17 3.85 -9.27
N GLN A 61 -7.19 2.58 -9.68
CA GLN A 61 -5.97 1.85 -10.05
C GLN A 61 -5.28 2.51 -11.24
N SER A 62 -3.97 2.74 -11.13
CA SER A 62 -3.17 3.30 -12.21
C SER A 62 -2.98 2.30 -13.36
N ASP A 63 -2.66 2.81 -14.54
CA ASP A 63 -2.54 2.01 -15.77
C ASP A 63 -1.43 0.96 -15.69
N ASN A 64 -0.39 1.22 -14.88
CA ASN A 64 0.69 0.27 -14.60
C ASN A 64 0.28 -0.84 -13.61
N GLY A 65 -0.93 -0.80 -13.04
CA GLY A 65 -1.46 -1.78 -12.10
C GLY A 65 -1.24 -1.45 -10.61
N GLY A 66 -0.42 -0.46 -10.28
CA GLY A 66 -0.19 -0.02 -8.91
C GLY A 66 -1.23 0.99 -8.42
N PHE A 67 -1.11 1.35 -7.14
CA PHE A 67 -1.94 2.36 -6.48
C PHE A 67 -1.05 3.44 -5.85
N ALA A 68 -1.46 4.68 -6.03
CA ALA A 68 -0.90 5.85 -5.37
C ALA A 68 -1.81 6.30 -4.22
N ALA A 69 -1.39 7.25 -3.38
CA ALA A 69 -2.21 7.70 -2.26
C ALA A 69 -3.43 8.52 -2.72
N PHE A 70 -3.23 9.49 -3.60
CA PHE A 70 -4.27 10.46 -3.99
C PHE A 70 -4.60 10.46 -5.47
N ASP A 71 -3.58 10.35 -6.34
CA ASP A 71 -3.72 10.56 -7.77
C ASP A 71 -3.68 9.25 -8.56
N ARG A 72 -4.43 9.20 -9.66
CA ARG A 72 -4.31 8.13 -10.64
C ARG A 72 -3.38 8.59 -11.77
N ASN A 73 -2.35 7.78 -12.09
CA ASN A 73 -1.40 8.05 -13.18
C ASN A 73 -0.54 9.32 -13.03
N ASN A 74 -0.36 9.85 -11.81
CA ASN A 74 0.53 10.97 -11.58
C ASN A 74 1.99 10.52 -11.54
N THR A 75 2.58 10.31 -12.72
CA THR A 75 3.96 9.84 -12.92
C THR A 75 4.85 10.87 -13.62
N HIS A 76 4.54 12.15 -13.47
CA HIS A 76 5.29 13.24 -14.09
C HIS A 76 6.59 13.55 -13.34
N TYR A 77 7.54 12.63 -13.35
CA TYR A 77 8.78 12.67 -12.53
C TYR A 77 9.62 13.93 -12.69
N HIS A 78 9.47 14.68 -13.78
CA HIS A 78 10.13 15.97 -13.95
C HIS A 78 9.71 17.02 -12.91
N ILE A 79 8.54 16.87 -12.30
CA ILE A 79 8.03 17.76 -11.23
C ILE A 79 8.92 17.67 -9.97
N ASN A 80 9.59 16.55 -9.73
CA ASN A 80 10.52 16.40 -8.60
C ASN A 80 11.75 17.35 -8.66
N HIS A 81 12.00 17.93 -9.80
CA HIS A 81 13.07 18.94 -9.94
C HIS A 81 12.65 20.35 -9.50
N ILE A 82 11.40 20.54 -9.09
CA ILE A 82 10.91 21.82 -8.55
C ILE A 82 11.41 21.93 -7.09
N PRO A 83 12.28 22.95 -6.77
CA PRO A 83 13.04 22.96 -5.52
C PRO A 83 12.22 23.24 -4.25
N PHE A 84 10.94 23.60 -4.38
CA PHE A 84 10.03 23.86 -3.25
C PHE A 84 8.89 22.85 -3.16
N ALA A 85 8.97 21.75 -3.90
CA ALA A 85 8.04 20.63 -3.72
C ALA A 85 8.45 19.85 -2.47
N ASP A 86 7.71 20.00 -1.38
CA ASP A 86 7.92 19.30 -0.11
C ASP A 86 7.78 17.80 -0.33
N HIS A 87 8.80 17.02 0.07
CA HIS A 87 8.87 15.56 -0.10
C HIS A 87 8.50 15.04 -1.51
N GLY A 88 8.64 15.87 -2.54
CA GLY A 88 8.10 15.54 -3.85
C GLY A 88 6.56 15.48 -3.88
N ALA A 89 5.89 16.21 -2.99
CA ALA A 89 4.44 16.12 -2.75
C ALA A 89 3.56 16.48 -3.97
N MET A 90 4.10 17.15 -4.98
CA MET A 90 3.40 17.39 -6.24
C MET A 90 3.32 16.16 -7.14
N LEU A 91 4.14 15.16 -6.86
CA LEU A 91 4.15 13.88 -7.54
C LEU A 91 3.56 12.82 -6.62
N ASP A 92 2.57 12.09 -7.10
CA ASP A 92 1.95 10.96 -6.40
C ASP A 92 1.90 9.73 -7.32
N PRO A 93 3.06 9.10 -7.56
CA PRO A 93 3.11 7.88 -8.36
C PRO A 93 2.58 6.69 -7.57
N PRO A 94 2.14 5.63 -8.23
CA PRO A 94 1.91 4.34 -7.59
C PRO A 94 3.15 3.89 -6.82
N THR A 95 2.94 3.46 -5.57
CA THR A 95 4.00 2.98 -4.69
C THR A 95 3.68 1.59 -4.15
N GLU A 96 4.72 0.89 -3.71
CA GLU A 96 4.64 -0.50 -3.29
C GLU A 96 3.85 -0.65 -1.99
N ASP A 97 4.06 0.26 -1.04
CA ASP A 97 3.38 0.29 0.25
C ASP A 97 1.86 0.51 0.12
N VAL A 98 1.43 1.55 -0.62
CA VAL A 98 0.00 1.81 -0.87
C VAL A 98 -0.63 0.67 -1.69
N SER A 99 0.09 0.17 -2.71
CA SER A 99 -0.38 -0.97 -3.51
C SER A 99 -0.56 -2.23 -2.65
N GLY A 100 0.37 -2.50 -1.74
CA GLY A 100 0.27 -3.62 -0.79
C GLY A 100 -0.93 -3.48 0.15
N ARG A 101 -1.21 -2.29 0.65
CA ARG A 101 -2.35 -2.02 1.54
C ARG A 101 -3.70 -2.14 0.83
N VAL A 102 -3.83 -1.57 -0.37
CA VAL A 102 -5.04 -1.75 -1.18
C VAL A 102 -5.24 -3.23 -1.52
N LEU A 103 -4.17 -3.93 -1.91
CA LEU A 103 -4.21 -5.37 -2.17
C LEU A 103 -4.70 -6.16 -0.95
N ALA A 104 -4.22 -5.82 0.25
CA ALA A 104 -4.66 -6.43 1.50
C ALA A 104 -6.17 -6.22 1.73
N CYS A 105 -6.67 -5.02 1.52
CA CYS A 105 -8.11 -4.71 1.61
C CYS A 105 -8.93 -5.57 0.64
N LEU A 106 -8.55 -5.62 -0.63
CA LEU A 106 -9.25 -6.43 -1.65
C LEU A 106 -9.21 -7.92 -1.30
N GLY A 107 -8.10 -8.40 -0.74
CA GLY A 107 -7.95 -9.77 -0.24
C GLY A 107 -8.87 -10.11 0.93
N VAL A 108 -9.12 -9.16 1.84
CA VAL A 108 -10.08 -9.30 2.95
C VAL A 108 -11.51 -9.31 2.44
N LEU A 109 -11.84 -8.46 1.47
CA LEU A 109 -13.20 -8.35 0.89
C LEU A 109 -13.58 -9.55 0.02
N LYS A 110 -12.63 -10.15 -0.69
CA LYS A 110 -12.82 -11.35 -1.54
C LYS A 110 -13.92 -11.20 -2.61
N ARG A 111 -14.07 -10.01 -3.19
CA ARG A 111 -15.08 -9.75 -4.21
C ARG A 111 -14.61 -10.33 -5.55
N ALA A 112 -15.50 -11.09 -6.22
CA ALA A 112 -15.14 -11.77 -7.46
C ALA A 112 -14.81 -10.81 -8.61
N GLN A 113 -15.43 -9.62 -8.64
CA GLN A 113 -15.20 -8.59 -9.64
C GLN A 113 -13.82 -7.93 -9.55
N ASP A 114 -13.14 -8.02 -8.41
CA ASP A 114 -11.84 -7.36 -8.18
C ASP A 114 -10.65 -8.19 -8.70
N ARG A 115 -10.88 -9.41 -9.18
CA ARG A 115 -9.82 -10.35 -9.59
C ARG A 115 -8.82 -9.75 -10.57
N GLU A 116 -9.31 -9.00 -11.56
CA GLU A 116 -8.43 -8.40 -12.56
C GLU A 116 -7.58 -7.28 -11.97
N ALA A 117 -8.15 -6.45 -11.09
CA ALA A 117 -7.41 -5.42 -10.38
C ALA A 117 -6.34 -6.02 -9.47
N ILE A 118 -6.68 -7.09 -8.75
CA ILE A 118 -5.73 -7.86 -7.92
C ILE A 118 -4.59 -8.39 -8.78
N ARG A 119 -4.89 -9.08 -9.90
CA ARG A 119 -3.88 -9.62 -10.80
C ARG A 119 -2.92 -8.54 -11.31
N ARG A 120 -3.45 -7.41 -11.78
CA ARG A 120 -2.65 -6.27 -12.26
C ARG A 120 -1.76 -5.70 -11.16
N CYS A 121 -2.26 -5.63 -9.91
CA CYS A 121 -1.49 -5.16 -8.77
C CYS A 121 -0.35 -6.14 -8.42
N VAL A 122 -0.61 -7.44 -8.41
CA VAL A 122 0.41 -8.48 -8.19
C VAL A 122 1.49 -8.40 -9.27
N ASP A 123 1.10 -8.25 -10.54
CA ASP A 123 2.04 -8.09 -11.66
C ASP A 123 2.89 -6.80 -11.51
N TYR A 124 2.27 -5.69 -11.04
CA TYR A 124 2.99 -4.46 -10.71
C TYR A 124 4.04 -4.71 -9.62
N LEU A 125 3.64 -5.26 -8.47
CA LEU A 125 4.53 -5.54 -7.36
C LEU A 125 5.70 -6.46 -7.73
N LYS A 126 5.44 -7.47 -8.56
CA LYS A 126 6.49 -8.34 -9.08
C LYS A 126 7.52 -7.59 -9.94
N ARG A 127 7.08 -6.60 -10.72
CA ARG A 127 7.98 -5.81 -11.58
C ARG A 127 8.83 -4.81 -10.82
N VAL A 128 8.30 -4.22 -9.75
CA VAL A 128 8.99 -3.16 -9.00
C VAL A 128 9.82 -3.68 -7.84
N GLN A 129 9.80 -5.01 -7.59
CA GLN A 129 10.63 -5.62 -6.56
C GLN A 129 12.11 -5.29 -6.78
N LEU A 130 12.78 -4.86 -5.72
CA LEU A 130 14.21 -4.56 -5.78
C LEU A 130 15.05 -5.84 -5.90
N PRO A 131 16.29 -5.73 -6.42
CA PRO A 131 17.15 -6.90 -6.64
C PRO A 131 17.46 -7.71 -5.38
N ASP A 132 17.37 -7.15 -4.20
CA ASP A 132 17.55 -7.85 -2.91
C ASP A 132 16.26 -8.50 -2.39
N GLY A 133 15.11 -8.22 -3.00
CA GLY A 133 13.79 -8.71 -2.63
C GLY A 133 12.97 -7.74 -1.79
N SER A 134 13.53 -6.59 -1.40
CA SER A 134 12.82 -5.56 -0.66
C SER A 134 11.91 -4.71 -1.55
N TYR A 135 11.06 -3.92 -0.91
CA TYR A 135 10.21 -2.92 -1.53
C TYR A 135 10.37 -1.57 -0.84
N TRP A 136 10.36 -0.52 -1.63
CA TRP A 136 10.41 0.85 -1.14
C TRP A 136 9.06 1.26 -0.54
N GLY A 137 9.11 2.01 0.57
CA GLY A 137 7.94 2.58 1.22
C GLY A 137 7.99 4.10 1.23
N ARG A 138 6.95 4.75 0.69
CA ARG A 138 6.86 6.21 0.64
C ARG A 138 6.28 6.79 1.93
N TRP A 139 5.28 6.12 2.50
CA TRP A 139 4.44 6.66 3.57
C TRP A 139 4.79 6.12 4.95
N GLY A 140 5.87 5.37 5.07
CA GLY A 140 6.45 4.86 6.30
C GLY A 140 7.93 4.54 6.12
N THR A 141 8.68 4.39 7.20
CA THR A 141 10.13 4.13 7.17
C THR A 141 10.41 2.65 7.02
N ASN A 142 11.14 2.34 6.06
CA ASN A 142 11.15 2.64 4.63
C ASN A 142 10.98 1.29 3.91
N TYR A 143 12.08 0.50 3.78
CA TYR A 143 12.05 -0.79 3.08
C TYR A 143 11.43 -1.91 3.92
N ILE A 144 11.58 -1.89 5.26
CA ILE A 144 10.90 -2.84 6.14
C ILE A 144 9.39 -2.63 6.02
N TYR A 145 8.94 -1.38 6.12
CA TYR A 145 7.54 -1.01 6.00
C TYR A 145 6.95 -1.36 4.62
N GLY A 146 7.63 -0.98 3.54
CA GLY A 146 7.19 -1.30 2.17
C GLY A 146 7.12 -2.81 1.93
N THR A 147 8.15 -3.55 2.36
CA THR A 147 8.19 -5.01 2.20
C THR A 147 7.10 -5.70 3.02
N TRP A 148 6.86 -5.25 4.26
CA TRP A 148 5.78 -5.78 5.09
C TRP A 148 4.42 -5.55 4.44
N SER A 149 4.12 -4.33 3.97
CA SER A 149 2.85 -3.99 3.33
C SER A 149 2.57 -4.88 2.12
N VAL A 150 3.57 -5.10 1.28
CA VAL A 150 3.47 -5.97 0.10
C VAL A 150 3.23 -7.44 0.50
N LEU A 151 4.00 -7.98 1.44
CA LEU A 151 3.85 -9.37 1.87
C LEU A 151 2.48 -9.63 2.52
N ALA A 152 1.98 -8.69 3.32
CA ALA A 152 0.64 -8.77 3.89
C ALA A 152 -0.44 -8.79 2.80
N GLY A 153 -0.33 -7.92 1.80
CA GLY A 153 -1.25 -7.89 0.67
C GLY A 153 -1.27 -9.20 -0.12
N LEU A 154 -0.10 -9.71 -0.49
CA LEU A 154 0.05 -10.98 -1.23
C LEU A 154 -0.53 -12.17 -0.46
N ALA A 155 -0.29 -12.25 0.83
CA ALA A 155 -0.83 -13.30 1.68
C ALA A 155 -2.38 -13.26 1.73
N LEU A 156 -2.96 -12.07 1.89
CA LEU A 156 -4.41 -11.89 2.02
C LEU A 156 -5.19 -12.16 0.72
N VAL A 157 -4.59 -11.90 -0.44
CA VAL A 157 -5.20 -12.28 -1.73
C VAL A 157 -5.01 -13.76 -2.07
N GLY A 158 -4.21 -14.48 -1.30
CA GLY A 158 -4.01 -15.92 -1.45
C GLY A 158 -2.95 -16.29 -2.50
N GLU A 159 -1.97 -15.43 -2.75
CA GLU A 159 -0.83 -15.77 -3.60
C GLU A 159 -0.01 -16.92 -2.98
N ASP A 160 0.55 -17.77 -3.84
CA ASP A 160 1.47 -18.81 -3.41
C ASP A 160 2.78 -18.19 -2.91
N LEU A 161 2.92 -18.13 -1.57
CA LEU A 161 4.10 -17.58 -0.90
C LEU A 161 5.38 -18.42 -1.15
N GLY A 162 5.26 -19.58 -1.77
CA GLY A 162 6.38 -20.41 -2.22
C GLY A 162 7.05 -19.92 -3.51
N GLN A 163 6.43 -18.98 -4.24
CA GLN A 163 7.02 -18.42 -5.45
C GLN A 163 8.39 -17.78 -5.18
N PRO A 164 9.39 -17.99 -6.05
CA PRO A 164 10.77 -17.55 -5.79
C PRO A 164 10.92 -16.06 -5.48
N TRP A 165 10.16 -15.19 -6.16
CA TRP A 165 10.20 -13.74 -5.93
C TRP A 165 9.59 -13.36 -4.57
N ILE A 166 8.50 -14.00 -4.13
CA ILE A 166 7.90 -13.75 -2.81
C ILE A 166 8.80 -14.29 -1.70
N ARG A 167 9.35 -15.51 -1.90
CA ARG A 167 10.33 -16.08 -0.98
C ARG A 167 11.52 -15.15 -0.75
N LYS A 168 11.99 -14.49 -1.78
CA LYS A 168 13.08 -13.52 -1.68
C LYS A 168 12.76 -12.37 -0.73
N SER A 169 11.53 -11.82 -0.78
CA SER A 169 11.08 -10.80 0.17
C SER A 169 10.96 -11.32 1.60
N ILE A 170 10.44 -12.54 1.76
CA ILE A 170 10.33 -13.19 3.07
C ILE A 170 11.72 -13.38 3.69
N GLU A 171 12.68 -13.88 2.94
CA GLU A 171 14.05 -14.07 3.45
C GLU A 171 14.74 -12.72 3.71
N TRP A 172 14.47 -11.70 2.88
CA TRP A 172 14.99 -10.37 3.12
C TRP A 172 14.49 -9.80 4.46
N ILE A 173 13.18 -9.77 4.71
CA ILE A 173 12.62 -9.19 5.95
C ILE A 173 13.06 -9.99 7.20
N LYS A 174 13.16 -11.31 7.10
CA LYS A 174 13.70 -12.17 8.17
C LYS A 174 15.16 -11.85 8.48
N SER A 175 15.97 -11.57 7.44
CA SER A 175 17.38 -11.21 7.62
C SER A 175 17.59 -9.86 8.31
N ARG A 176 16.55 -9.04 8.41
CA ARG A 176 16.58 -7.73 9.09
C ARG A 176 16.06 -7.78 10.53
N GLN A 177 15.55 -8.93 10.97
CA GLN A 177 15.09 -9.09 12.34
C GLN A 177 16.26 -9.06 13.32
N HIS A 178 16.12 -8.26 14.38
CA HIS A 178 17.13 -8.15 15.44
C HIS A 178 17.03 -9.33 16.41
N ALA A 179 18.05 -9.47 17.26
CA ALA A 179 18.13 -10.54 18.25
C ALA A 179 17.00 -10.50 19.30
N ASP A 180 16.42 -9.34 19.54
CA ASP A 180 15.27 -9.13 20.43
C ASP A 180 13.92 -9.51 19.75
N GLY A 181 13.94 -9.91 18.48
CA GLY A 181 12.76 -10.26 17.70
C GLY A 181 12.09 -9.07 16.99
N GLY A 182 12.55 -7.85 17.21
CA GLY A 182 12.04 -6.64 16.58
C GLY A 182 12.72 -6.29 15.27
N TRP A 183 12.28 -5.20 14.68
CA TRP A 183 12.87 -4.57 13.49
C TRP A 183 13.08 -3.09 13.74
N GLY A 184 13.94 -2.47 12.96
CA GLY A 184 14.15 -1.05 12.99
C GLY A 184 14.87 -0.56 11.75
N GLU A 185 14.43 0.59 11.22
CA GLU A 185 15.04 1.23 10.07
C GLU A 185 15.18 2.73 10.30
N THR A 186 16.30 3.30 9.90
CA THR A 186 16.53 4.74 9.96
C THR A 186 15.97 5.45 8.74
N ASN A 187 15.48 6.69 8.91
CA ASN A 187 15.07 7.55 7.79
C ASN A 187 16.23 7.84 6.80
N ASP A 188 17.47 7.68 7.23
CA ASP A 188 18.62 7.84 6.34
C ASP A 188 18.64 6.83 5.19
N SER A 189 17.90 5.71 5.32
CA SER A 189 17.72 4.72 4.27
C SER A 189 17.03 5.28 3.01
N TYR A 190 16.34 6.42 3.12
CA TYR A 190 15.82 7.15 1.95
C TYR A 190 16.93 7.77 1.10
N LEU A 191 18.04 8.14 1.71
CA LEU A 191 19.18 8.79 1.07
C LEU A 191 20.30 7.79 0.74
N ASP A 192 20.51 6.80 1.62
CA ASP A 192 21.54 5.78 1.46
C ASP A 192 20.91 4.37 1.38
N PRO A 193 20.84 3.79 0.18
CA PRO A 193 20.36 2.42 0.00
C PRO A 193 21.16 1.35 0.74
N GLY A 194 22.37 1.65 1.18
CA GLY A 194 23.20 0.75 2.01
C GLY A 194 22.62 0.54 3.41
N LEU A 195 21.75 1.45 3.87
CA LEU A 195 21.10 1.40 5.17
C LEU A 195 19.73 0.70 5.15
N ARG A 196 19.36 0.07 4.05
CA ARG A 196 18.06 -0.62 3.90
C ARG A 196 17.82 -1.64 5.01
N GLY A 197 16.71 -1.43 5.74
CA GLY A 197 16.31 -2.31 6.83
C GLY A 197 17.28 -2.31 8.00
N SER A 198 18.00 -1.21 8.24
CA SER A 198 18.98 -1.07 9.32
C SER A 198 18.70 0.17 10.18
N ASN A 199 18.84 0.01 11.48
CA ASN A 199 18.84 1.09 12.47
C ASN A 199 19.86 0.81 13.59
N GLY A 200 21.08 0.44 13.22
CA GLY A 200 22.16 0.16 14.19
C GLY A 200 21.82 -0.93 15.23
N GLY A 201 20.89 -1.84 14.93
CA GLY A 201 20.45 -2.91 15.83
C GLY A 201 19.36 -2.49 16.83
N VAL A 202 18.79 -1.30 16.70
CA VAL A 202 17.73 -0.80 17.58
C VAL A 202 16.36 -1.11 16.97
N SER A 203 15.52 -1.86 17.67
CA SER A 203 14.13 -2.08 17.29
C SER A 203 13.27 -0.84 17.54
N THR A 204 12.40 -0.49 16.59
CA THR A 204 11.53 0.67 16.71
C THR A 204 10.05 0.28 16.53
N ALA A 205 9.16 1.03 17.19
CA ALA A 205 7.72 0.81 17.08
C ALA A 205 7.11 1.33 15.75
N HIS A 206 7.90 2.03 14.95
CA HIS A 206 7.46 2.68 13.71
C HIS A 206 7.91 1.96 12.43
N THR A 207 8.43 0.76 12.58
CA THR A 207 8.96 -0.02 11.47
C THR A 207 8.08 -1.21 11.13
#